data_ea77f31f1f518ad30fa0151c0eddfa0f
#
_entry.id   ea77f31f1f518ad30fa0151c0eddfa0f
#
_cell.length_a   1.000
_cell.length_b   1.000
_cell.length_c   1.000
_cell.angle_alpha   90.00
_cell.angle_beta   90.00
_cell.angle_gamma   90.00
#
_symmetry.space_group_name_H-M   'P 1'
#
loop_
_entity.id
_entity.type
_entity.pdbx_description
1 polymer ?
#
loop_
_entity_poly.entity_id
_entity_poly.type
_entity_poly.pdbx_seq_one_letter_code
_entity_poly.pdbx_strand_id
1 'polypeptide(L)'
;SMAWVIAVGVALVLAIVGVLFALGLPRFRRMQEQIDRVNLVMRETLTGLPVIRAFVTQKREEERFDAASTALRKTQLFVGRLMGGMMPMMMLAMNGVCVLILWVGAGSIDAGNMQVGDMMAFIQYTMQIIAAFLMISLISVMLPRASVSAGRIQEILDTEPAVREPET
;
A
#
# COMPACT_ATOMS: atom_id res chain seq x y z
N SER A 1 -3.08 18.97 -29.67
CA SER A 1 -2.71 19.23 -28.26
C SER A 1 -2.17 17.96 -27.65
N MET A 2 -1.03 18.05 -26.98
CA MET A 2 -0.40 16.89 -26.31
C MET A 2 -1.07 16.50 -24.97
N ALA A 3 -2.10 17.19 -24.54
CA ALA A 3 -2.81 16.93 -23.29
C ALA A 3 -3.35 15.49 -23.17
N TRP A 4 -3.70 14.85 -24.30
CA TRP A 4 -4.15 13.45 -24.29
C TRP A 4 -3.07 12.47 -23.84
N VAL A 5 -1.78 12.76 -24.10
CA VAL A 5 -0.65 11.92 -23.68
C VAL A 5 -0.55 11.92 -22.15
N ILE A 6 -0.72 13.11 -21.52
CA ILE A 6 -0.75 13.23 -20.07
C ILE A 6 -1.95 12.47 -19.49
N ALA A 7 -3.12 12.63 -20.13
CA ALA A 7 -4.34 11.91 -19.70
C ALA A 7 -4.16 10.39 -19.75
N VAL A 8 -3.54 9.86 -20.82
CA VAL A 8 -3.21 8.43 -20.95
C VAL A 8 -2.21 8.00 -19.86
N GLY A 9 -1.17 8.81 -19.62
CA GLY A 9 -0.19 8.52 -18.58
C GLY A 9 -0.81 8.46 -17.18
N VAL A 10 -1.63 9.44 -16.83
CA VAL A 10 -2.35 9.46 -15.55
C VAL A 10 -3.32 8.29 -15.45
N ALA A 11 -4.09 7.99 -16.50
CA ALA A 11 -5.00 6.85 -16.52
C ALA A 11 -4.27 5.51 -16.34
N LEU A 12 -3.10 5.35 -16.97
CA LEU A 12 -2.26 4.16 -16.82
C LEU A 12 -1.78 3.99 -15.37
N VAL A 13 -1.29 5.06 -14.75
CA VAL A 13 -0.85 5.03 -13.34
C VAL A 13 -2.01 4.70 -12.41
N LEU A 14 -3.16 5.35 -12.60
CA LEU A 14 -4.36 5.07 -11.81
C LEU A 14 -4.85 3.63 -12.00
N ALA A 15 -4.78 3.09 -13.21
CA ALA A 15 -5.12 1.69 -13.48
C ALA A 15 -4.18 0.73 -12.75
N ILE A 16 -2.86 0.96 -12.79
CA ILE A 16 -1.87 0.15 -12.07
C ILE A 16 -2.14 0.18 -10.56
N VAL A 17 -2.31 1.38 -10.00
CA VAL A 17 -2.61 1.55 -8.57
C VAL A 17 -3.93 0.88 -8.20
N GLY A 18 -4.98 1.07 -8.99
CA GLY A 18 -6.29 0.46 -8.78
C GLY A 18 -6.26 -1.07 -8.79
N VAL A 19 -5.54 -1.67 -9.75
CA VAL A 19 -5.36 -3.14 -9.82
C VAL A 19 -4.59 -3.65 -8.61
N LEU A 20 -3.53 -2.95 -8.20
CA LEU A 20 -2.75 -3.32 -7.02
C LEU A 20 -3.58 -3.27 -5.73
N PHE A 21 -4.41 -2.24 -5.57
CA PHE A 21 -5.34 -2.14 -4.44
C PHE A 21 -6.41 -3.23 -4.48
N ALA A 22 -7.02 -3.48 -5.64
CA ALA A 22 -8.06 -4.49 -5.78
C ALA A 22 -7.55 -5.91 -5.49
N LEU A 23 -6.32 -6.23 -5.91
CA LEU A 23 -5.70 -7.52 -5.65
C LEU A 23 -5.06 -7.62 -4.26
N GLY A 24 -4.50 -6.52 -3.75
CA GLY A 24 -3.77 -6.47 -2.49
C GLY A 24 -4.69 -6.49 -1.28
N LEU A 25 -5.73 -5.64 -1.26
CA LEU A 25 -6.58 -5.43 -0.09
C LEU A 25 -7.20 -6.72 0.49
N PRO A 26 -7.82 -7.61 -0.32
CA PRO A 26 -8.38 -8.85 0.20
C PRO A 26 -7.29 -9.81 0.72
N ARG A 27 -6.09 -9.76 0.14
CA ARG A 27 -4.96 -10.59 0.59
C ARG A 27 -4.34 -10.08 1.88
N PHE A 28 -4.29 -8.76 2.09
CA PHE A 28 -3.87 -8.17 3.35
C PHE A 28 -4.79 -8.57 4.52
N ARG A 29 -6.11 -8.57 4.31
CA ARG A 29 -7.07 -9.04 5.32
C ARG A 29 -6.83 -10.50 5.68
N ARG A 30 -6.71 -11.38 4.67
CA ARG A 30 -6.38 -12.81 4.90
C ARG A 30 -5.05 -13.01 5.60
N MET A 31 -4.04 -12.20 5.27
CA MET A 31 -2.74 -12.26 5.94
C MET A 31 -2.90 -11.94 7.43
N GLN A 32 -3.70 -10.94 7.79
CA GLN A 32 -3.96 -10.59 9.19
C GLN A 32 -4.66 -11.73 9.95
N GLU A 33 -5.70 -12.30 9.36
CA GLU A 33 -6.40 -13.48 9.93
C GLU A 33 -5.45 -14.67 10.17
N GLN A 34 -4.51 -14.88 9.24
CA GLN A 34 -3.52 -15.95 9.36
C GLN A 34 -2.44 -15.66 10.41
N ILE A 35 -2.05 -14.40 10.57
CA ILE A 35 -1.16 -13.97 11.66
C ILE A 35 -1.84 -14.24 13.01
N ASP A 36 -3.10 -13.86 13.15
CA ASP A 36 -3.86 -14.09 14.37
C ASP A 36 -3.99 -15.59 14.68
N ARG A 37 -4.19 -16.41 13.64
CA ARG A 37 -4.24 -17.88 13.78
C ARG A 37 -2.90 -18.47 14.22
N VAL A 38 -1.77 -18.04 13.67
CA VAL A 38 -0.44 -18.50 14.09
C VAL A 38 -0.20 -18.09 15.54
N ASN A 39 -0.53 -16.85 15.91
CA ASN A 39 -0.40 -16.37 17.29
C ASN A 39 -1.28 -17.15 18.26
N LEU A 40 -2.51 -17.52 17.86
CA LEU A 40 -3.41 -18.34 18.66
C LEU A 40 -2.80 -19.72 18.91
N VAL A 41 -2.37 -20.43 17.85
CA VAL A 41 -1.75 -21.76 17.95
C VAL A 41 -0.51 -21.70 18.83
N MET A 42 0.33 -20.68 18.67
CA MET A 42 1.53 -20.51 19.49
C MET A 42 1.17 -20.30 20.97
N ARG A 43 0.19 -19.45 21.26
CA ARG A 43 -0.28 -19.21 22.64
C ARG A 43 -0.84 -20.47 23.27
N GLU A 44 -1.68 -21.22 22.56
CA GLU A 44 -2.23 -22.48 23.04
C GLU A 44 -1.14 -23.51 23.31
N THR A 45 -0.15 -23.65 22.42
CA THR A 45 1.00 -24.54 22.59
C THR A 45 1.83 -24.17 23.81
N LEU A 46 2.13 -22.88 23.99
CA LEU A 46 2.93 -22.40 25.13
C LEU A 46 2.20 -22.62 26.47
N THR A 47 0.91 -22.32 26.51
CA THR A 47 0.10 -22.48 27.72
C THR A 47 -0.14 -23.98 28.04
N GLY A 48 -0.35 -24.80 27.01
CA GLY A 48 -0.60 -26.23 27.11
C GLY A 48 0.65 -27.11 27.20
N LEU A 49 1.85 -26.54 27.23
CA LEU A 49 3.11 -27.28 27.15
C LEU A 49 3.24 -28.44 28.15
N PRO A 50 2.83 -28.32 29.44
CA PRO A 50 2.84 -29.42 30.38
C PRO A 50 1.93 -30.58 29.95
N VAL A 51 0.74 -30.27 29.42
CA VAL A 51 -0.23 -31.27 28.97
C VAL A 51 0.28 -31.96 27.69
N ILE A 52 0.79 -31.20 26.73
CA ILE A 52 1.38 -31.72 25.49
C ILE A 52 2.50 -32.72 25.79
N ARG A 53 3.34 -32.44 26.82
CA ARG A 53 4.41 -33.35 27.24
C ARG A 53 3.87 -34.58 27.97
N ALA A 54 2.86 -34.42 28.82
CA ALA A 54 2.28 -35.54 29.58
C ALA A 54 1.59 -36.56 28.66
N PHE A 55 0.95 -36.08 27.60
CA PHE A 55 0.23 -36.93 26.60
C PHE A 55 1.05 -37.26 25.36
N VAL A 56 2.30 -36.83 25.27
CA VAL A 56 3.21 -37.09 24.13
C VAL A 56 2.61 -36.67 22.78
N THR A 57 1.93 -35.52 22.76
CA THR A 57 1.23 -35.03 21.56
C THR A 57 2.01 -33.95 20.79
N GLN A 58 3.33 -33.83 21.01
CA GLN A 58 4.19 -32.82 20.40
C GLN A 58 4.10 -32.79 18.88
N LYS A 59 4.14 -33.97 18.24
CA LYS A 59 4.06 -34.10 16.78
C LYS A 59 2.78 -33.53 16.20
N ARG A 60 1.66 -33.72 16.87
CA ARG A 60 0.36 -33.17 16.43
C ARG A 60 0.34 -31.63 16.51
N GLU A 61 0.91 -31.07 17.56
CA GLU A 61 0.99 -29.60 17.70
C GLU A 61 1.98 -29.00 16.71
N GLU A 62 3.08 -29.68 16.41
CA GLU A 62 4.03 -29.29 15.35
C GLU A 62 3.36 -29.26 13.98
N GLU A 63 2.63 -30.31 13.62
CA GLU A 63 1.86 -30.39 12.35
C GLU A 63 0.81 -29.26 12.27
N ARG A 64 0.14 -28.95 13.37
CA ARG A 64 -0.85 -27.87 13.47
C ARG A 64 -0.21 -26.49 13.27
N PHE A 65 0.94 -26.27 13.90
CA PHE A 65 1.71 -25.04 13.75
C PHE A 65 2.27 -24.89 12.32
N ASP A 66 2.83 -25.96 11.75
CA ASP A 66 3.37 -25.95 10.39
C ASP A 66 2.29 -25.67 9.35
N ALA A 67 1.10 -26.23 9.51
CA ALA A 67 -0.04 -25.95 8.65
C ALA A 67 -0.44 -24.45 8.70
N ALA A 68 -0.53 -23.86 9.89
CA ALA A 68 -0.86 -22.45 10.05
C ALA A 68 0.24 -21.53 9.50
N SER A 69 1.51 -21.84 9.80
CA SER A 69 2.69 -21.12 9.32
C SER A 69 2.84 -21.19 7.81
N THR A 70 2.62 -22.36 7.22
CA THR A 70 2.67 -22.57 5.76
C THR A 70 1.57 -21.78 5.04
N ALA A 71 0.37 -21.73 5.60
CA ALA A 71 -0.72 -20.91 5.05
C ALA A 71 -0.36 -19.42 5.05
N LEU A 72 0.15 -18.91 6.17
CA LEU A 72 0.63 -17.53 6.29
C LEU A 72 1.76 -17.23 5.29
N ARG A 73 2.75 -18.11 5.20
CA ARG A 73 3.89 -17.96 4.27
C ARG A 73 3.44 -17.84 2.82
N LYS A 74 2.50 -18.65 2.36
CA LYS A 74 1.96 -18.58 0.99
C LYS A 74 1.32 -17.23 0.70
N THR A 75 0.50 -16.73 1.62
CA THR A 75 -0.16 -15.42 1.47
C THR A 75 0.86 -14.28 1.52
N GLN A 76 1.82 -14.35 2.42
CA GLN A 76 2.88 -13.35 2.59
C GLN A 76 3.80 -13.27 1.37
N LEU A 77 4.16 -14.42 0.76
CA LEU A 77 4.91 -14.47 -0.49
C LEU A 77 4.14 -13.84 -1.66
N PHE A 78 2.83 -14.07 -1.74
CA PHE A 78 2.02 -13.43 -2.77
C PHE A 78 1.98 -11.91 -2.60
N VAL A 79 1.70 -11.43 -1.39
CA VAL A 79 1.69 -10.01 -1.05
C VAL A 79 3.08 -9.38 -1.29
N GLY A 80 4.14 -10.06 -0.86
CA GLY A 80 5.51 -9.61 -1.05
C GLY A 80 5.90 -9.48 -2.53
N ARG A 81 5.51 -10.45 -3.37
CA ARG A 81 5.73 -10.39 -4.83
C ARG A 81 4.92 -9.26 -5.47
N LEU A 82 3.67 -9.07 -5.05
CA LEU A 82 2.81 -8.00 -5.54
C LEU A 82 3.42 -6.61 -5.20
N MET A 83 3.82 -6.43 -3.94
CA MET A 83 4.45 -5.18 -3.49
C MET A 83 5.83 -4.95 -4.12
N GLY A 84 6.65 -6.00 -4.22
CA GLY A 84 7.97 -5.92 -4.88
C GLY A 84 7.87 -5.62 -6.38
N GLY A 85 6.82 -6.07 -7.05
CA GLY A 85 6.55 -5.78 -8.47
C GLY A 85 6.04 -4.36 -8.72
N MET A 86 5.54 -3.66 -7.69
CA MET A 86 4.94 -2.33 -7.82
C MET A 86 5.95 -1.30 -8.37
N MET A 87 7.13 -1.23 -7.78
CA MET A 87 8.17 -0.26 -8.19
C MET A 87 8.64 -0.46 -9.64
N PRO A 88 9.01 -1.67 -10.11
CA PRO A 88 9.34 -1.89 -11.52
C PRO A 88 8.19 -1.55 -12.48
N MET A 89 6.96 -1.89 -12.14
CA MET A 89 5.79 -1.55 -12.98
C MET A 89 5.57 -0.04 -13.07
N MET A 90 5.71 0.69 -11.96
CA MET A 90 5.63 2.15 -11.96
C MET A 90 6.76 2.78 -12.78
N MET A 91 8.00 2.29 -12.65
CA MET A 91 9.12 2.76 -13.46
C MET A 91 8.87 2.52 -14.96
N LEU A 92 8.35 1.34 -15.31
CA LEU A 92 8.03 1.01 -16.70
C LEU A 92 6.92 1.94 -17.24
N ALA A 93 5.89 2.22 -16.45
CA ALA A 93 4.84 3.15 -16.81
C ALA A 93 5.39 4.57 -17.02
N MET A 94 6.19 5.08 -16.08
CA MET A 94 6.78 6.42 -16.18
C MET A 94 7.70 6.55 -17.40
N ASN A 95 8.60 5.59 -17.61
CA ASN A 95 9.48 5.61 -18.78
C ASN A 95 8.70 5.43 -20.09
N GLY A 96 7.67 4.60 -20.11
CA GLY A 96 6.79 4.42 -21.25
C GLY A 96 6.07 5.72 -21.66
N VAL A 97 5.55 6.46 -20.67
CA VAL A 97 4.94 7.78 -20.88
C VAL A 97 5.99 8.78 -21.40
N CYS A 98 7.21 8.76 -20.87
CA CYS A 98 8.30 9.63 -21.34
C CYS A 98 8.64 9.36 -22.81
N VAL A 99 8.79 8.10 -23.20
CA VAL A 99 9.04 7.69 -24.59
C VAL A 99 7.89 8.10 -25.49
N LEU A 100 6.65 7.99 -25.03
CA LEU A 100 5.46 8.38 -25.78
C LEU A 100 5.40 9.91 -25.99
N ILE A 101 5.77 10.70 -24.98
CA ILE A 101 5.89 12.16 -25.10
C ILE A 101 6.99 12.52 -26.12
N LEU A 102 8.14 11.86 -26.07
CA LEU A 102 9.23 12.07 -27.01
C LEU A 102 8.79 11.74 -28.45
N TRP A 103 8.13 10.62 -28.65
CA TRP A 103 7.66 10.18 -29.97
C TRP A 103 6.66 11.16 -30.57
N VAL A 104 5.62 11.50 -29.83
CA VAL A 104 4.57 12.44 -30.30
C VAL A 104 5.11 13.87 -30.39
N GLY A 105 6.00 14.26 -29.45
CA GLY A 105 6.64 15.56 -29.42
C GLY A 105 7.57 15.78 -30.59
N ALA A 106 8.40 14.80 -30.93
CA ALA A 106 9.30 14.88 -32.10
C ALA A 106 8.52 15.12 -33.41
N GLY A 107 7.42 14.37 -33.60
CA GLY A 107 6.56 14.60 -34.76
C GLY A 107 5.88 15.98 -34.78
N SER A 108 5.56 16.54 -33.62
CA SER A 108 4.97 17.88 -33.52
C SER A 108 6.00 19.00 -33.76
N ILE A 109 7.27 18.77 -33.37
CA ILE A 109 8.39 19.68 -33.63
C ILE A 109 8.72 19.68 -35.13
N ASP A 110 8.80 18.50 -35.76
CA ASP A 110 9.07 18.36 -37.20
C ASP A 110 7.98 19.04 -38.03
N ALA A 111 6.74 19.00 -37.61
CA ALA A 111 5.60 19.71 -38.21
C ALA A 111 5.59 21.21 -37.88
N GLY A 112 6.54 21.76 -37.15
CA GLY A 112 6.62 23.18 -36.80
C GLY A 112 5.56 23.67 -35.78
N ASN A 113 4.81 22.76 -35.17
CA ASN A 113 3.72 23.08 -34.24
C ASN A 113 4.16 23.22 -32.77
N MET A 114 5.41 22.91 -32.41
CA MET A 114 5.91 22.90 -31.05
C MET A 114 7.42 23.18 -31.01
N GLN A 115 7.88 23.84 -29.97
CA GLN A 115 9.30 24.08 -29.72
C GLN A 115 9.88 22.96 -28.81
N VAL A 116 11.20 22.75 -28.89
CA VAL A 116 11.90 21.77 -28.04
C VAL A 116 11.69 22.09 -26.55
N GLY A 117 11.68 23.38 -26.19
CA GLY A 117 11.41 23.85 -24.83
C GLY A 117 10.04 23.42 -24.31
N ASP A 118 9.01 23.46 -25.15
CA ASP A 118 7.65 23.02 -24.78
C ASP A 118 7.63 21.51 -24.49
N MET A 119 8.33 20.71 -25.30
CA MET A 119 8.44 19.27 -25.08
C MET A 119 9.13 18.95 -23.72
N MET A 120 10.20 19.66 -23.39
CA MET A 120 10.88 19.51 -22.10
C MET A 120 9.97 19.90 -20.93
N ALA A 121 9.20 20.98 -21.06
CA ALA A 121 8.21 21.38 -20.07
C ALA A 121 7.12 20.31 -19.89
N PHE A 122 6.62 19.71 -20.99
CA PHE A 122 5.65 18.61 -20.93
C PHE A 122 6.17 17.40 -20.17
N ILE A 123 7.41 16.98 -20.41
CA ILE A 123 8.03 15.87 -19.68
C ILE A 123 8.07 16.20 -18.18
N GLN A 124 8.56 17.38 -17.83
CA GLN A 124 8.71 17.80 -16.43
C GLN A 124 7.36 17.90 -15.71
N TYR A 125 6.35 18.51 -16.33
CA TYR A 125 5.01 18.57 -15.74
C TYR A 125 4.35 17.20 -15.61
N THR A 126 4.52 16.31 -16.60
CA THR A 126 4.00 14.96 -16.52
C THR A 126 4.58 14.20 -15.34
N MET A 127 5.91 14.27 -15.13
CA MET A 127 6.58 13.66 -13.98
C MET A 127 6.07 14.24 -12.66
N GLN A 128 5.87 15.55 -12.59
CA GLN A 128 5.37 16.22 -11.40
C GLN A 128 3.92 15.85 -11.08
N ILE A 129 3.07 15.73 -12.09
CA ILE A 129 1.68 15.27 -11.93
C ILE A 129 1.64 13.85 -11.39
N ILE A 130 2.42 12.93 -11.97
CA ILE A 130 2.49 11.53 -11.51
C ILE A 130 2.99 11.46 -10.07
N ALA A 131 4.03 12.22 -9.71
CA ALA A 131 4.54 12.29 -8.36
C ALA A 131 3.50 12.83 -7.35
N ALA A 132 2.73 13.85 -7.75
CA ALA A 132 1.64 14.39 -6.94
C ALA A 132 0.54 13.35 -6.68
N PHE A 133 0.14 12.57 -7.68
CA PHE A 133 -0.83 11.47 -7.50
C PHE A 133 -0.31 10.39 -6.56
N LEU A 134 0.97 10.03 -6.61
CA LEU A 134 1.58 9.09 -5.67
C LEU A 134 1.55 9.63 -4.23
N MET A 135 1.84 10.92 -4.04
CA MET A 135 1.76 11.58 -2.73
C MET A 135 0.33 11.57 -2.18
N ILE A 136 -0.66 11.90 -3.00
CA ILE A 136 -2.08 11.85 -2.60
C ILE A 136 -2.47 10.43 -2.19
N SER A 137 -2.02 9.41 -2.92
CA SER A 137 -2.28 8.01 -2.59
C SER A 137 -1.69 7.61 -1.23
N LEU A 138 -0.49 8.07 -0.91
CA LEU A 138 0.16 7.87 0.40
C LEU A 138 -0.62 8.54 1.54
N ILE A 139 -1.03 9.80 1.34
CA ILE A 139 -1.82 10.55 2.31
C ILE A 139 -3.16 9.86 2.58
N SER A 140 -3.81 9.32 1.54
CA SER A 140 -5.09 8.60 1.66
C SER A 140 -5.01 7.38 2.57
N VAL A 141 -3.84 6.72 2.67
CA VAL A 141 -3.62 5.61 3.61
C VAL A 141 -3.37 6.09 5.04
N MET A 142 -2.75 7.26 5.20
CA MET A 142 -2.44 7.83 6.52
C MET A 142 -3.63 8.56 7.15
N LEU A 143 -4.50 9.15 6.34
CA LEU A 143 -5.62 9.98 6.78
C LEU A 143 -6.58 9.27 7.76
N PRO A 144 -7.01 8.02 7.54
CA PRO A 144 -7.87 7.32 8.50
C PRO A 144 -7.22 7.14 9.87
N ARG A 145 -5.91 6.87 9.92
CA ARG A 145 -5.17 6.74 11.19
C ARG A 145 -5.08 8.07 11.92
N ALA A 146 -4.77 9.14 11.18
CA ALA A 146 -4.72 10.49 11.73
C ALA A 146 -6.08 10.92 12.28
N SER A 147 -7.17 10.65 11.56
CA SER A 147 -8.54 10.96 11.98
C SER A 147 -8.93 10.24 13.27
N VAL A 148 -8.64 8.93 13.37
CA VAL A 148 -8.92 8.17 14.61
C VAL A 148 -8.08 8.69 15.79
N SER A 149 -6.81 9.02 15.55
CA SER A 149 -5.93 9.57 16.60
C SER A 149 -6.41 10.96 17.06
N ALA A 150 -6.79 11.81 16.11
CA ALA A 150 -7.37 13.12 16.42
C ALA A 150 -8.66 13.02 17.24
N GLY A 151 -9.56 12.09 16.87
CA GLY A 151 -10.79 11.85 17.65
C GLY A 151 -10.51 11.43 19.10
N ARG A 152 -9.53 10.56 19.33
CA ARG A 152 -9.14 10.16 20.69
C ARG A 152 -8.52 11.30 21.49
N ILE A 153 -7.73 12.16 20.85
CA ILE A 153 -7.17 13.35 21.51
C ILE A 153 -8.29 14.32 21.86
N GLN A 154 -9.25 14.53 20.93
CA GLN A 154 -10.41 15.39 21.14
C GLN A 154 -11.25 14.90 22.34
N GLU A 155 -11.50 13.59 22.44
CA GLU A 155 -12.26 13.00 23.54
C GLU A 155 -11.59 13.25 24.90
N ILE A 156 -10.26 13.19 24.96
CA ILE A 156 -9.52 13.51 26.20
C ILE A 156 -9.58 15.01 26.51
N LEU A 157 -9.45 15.88 25.51
CA LEU A 157 -9.50 17.33 25.70
C LEU A 157 -10.89 17.82 26.12
N ASP A 158 -11.94 17.14 25.64
CA ASP A 158 -13.34 17.48 25.97
C ASP A 158 -13.78 16.86 27.31
N THR A 159 -12.96 15.99 27.91
CA THR A 159 -13.28 15.37 29.21
C THR A 159 -13.02 16.36 30.34
N GLU A 160 -14.09 16.78 31.02
CA GLU A 160 -13.96 17.60 32.23
C GLU A 160 -13.36 16.78 33.38
N PRO A 161 -12.30 17.26 34.04
CA PRO A 161 -11.71 16.56 35.18
C PRO A 161 -12.73 16.47 36.33
N ALA A 162 -12.87 15.26 36.89
CA ALA A 162 -13.76 14.99 38.02
C ALA A 162 -13.37 15.79 39.31
N VAL A 163 -12.08 16.13 39.40
CA VAL A 163 -11.52 16.95 40.48
C VAL A 163 -11.23 18.34 39.92
N ARG A 164 -11.99 19.34 40.32
CA ARG A 164 -11.75 20.75 40.00
C ARG A 164 -10.84 21.38 41.03
N GLU A 165 -9.94 22.26 40.57
CA GLU A 165 -9.16 23.09 41.49
C GLU A 165 -10.12 24.01 42.28
N PRO A 166 -9.90 24.19 43.59
CA PRO A 166 -10.71 25.12 44.38
C PRO A 166 -10.49 26.55 43.85
N GLU A 167 -11.60 27.23 43.60
CA GLU A 167 -11.55 28.66 43.27
C GLU A 167 -10.93 29.42 44.45
N THR A 168 -9.75 29.96 44.27
CA THR A 168 -9.07 30.87 45.21
C THR A 168 -9.57 32.28 45.01
#